data_2fa405b94a825c1cb0b33cf8d581a8a1
#
_entry.id   2fa405b94a825c1cb0b33cf8d581a8a1
#
_cell.length_a   1.000
_cell.length_b   1.000
_cell.length_c   1.000
_cell.angle_alpha   90.00
_cell.angle_beta   90.00
_cell.angle_gamma   90.00
#
_symmetry.space_group_name_H-M   'P 1'
#
loop_
_entity.id
_entity.type
_entity.pdbx_description
1 polymer ?
#
loop_
_entity_poly.entity_id
_entity_poly.type
_entity_poly.pdbx_seq_one_letter_code
_entity_poly.pdbx_strand_id
1 'polypeptide(L)'
;PGDPIIPDTTFHVLNGTRMIMAKALDDRLGCCLFIDIIKALQDIPHPNTVYGVGTVQEEVGLRGATTAANVIEPDICLTVEVAIATDVPGLEKEDVEVKLGGGPVLTLADASMIGNRNLRSFIIETAKKENIPLQFNTMMGGGTDGGAIHKFGPGVPAVVLGIPTRYIHSHYGVFHYDDYENALKLLVSVIKDLDAG
;
A
#
# COMPACT_ATOMS: atom_id res chain seq x y z
N PRO A 1 8.40 10.34 -33.18
CA PRO A 1 9.61 10.27 -32.37
C PRO A 1 9.31 10.69 -30.93
N GLY A 2 9.84 9.91 -29.96
CA GLY A 2 9.59 10.15 -28.53
C GLY A 2 8.48 9.33 -27.90
N ASP A 3 7.74 8.54 -28.67
CA ASP A 3 6.72 7.65 -28.11
C ASP A 3 7.40 6.46 -27.40
N PRO A 4 6.94 6.10 -26.17
CA PRO A 4 7.50 4.95 -25.45
C PRO A 4 7.12 3.63 -26.14
N ILE A 5 8.07 2.71 -26.20
CA ILE A 5 7.86 1.34 -26.66
C ILE A 5 8.05 0.42 -25.45
N ILE A 6 7.00 -0.32 -25.08
CA ILE A 6 7.02 -1.24 -23.95
C ILE A 6 6.59 -2.64 -24.40
N PRO A 7 7.00 -3.72 -23.70
CA PRO A 7 6.46 -5.05 -23.93
C PRO A 7 4.94 -5.08 -23.74
N ASP A 8 4.27 -5.84 -24.59
CA ASP A 8 2.82 -6.09 -24.47
C ASP A 8 2.57 -7.11 -23.35
N THR A 9 2.29 -6.61 -22.15
CA THR A 9 2.04 -7.43 -20.96
C THR A 9 0.55 -7.51 -20.69
N THR A 10 0.03 -8.71 -20.65
CA THR A 10 -1.37 -9.00 -20.35
C THR A 10 -1.54 -9.47 -18.90
N PHE A 11 -2.77 -9.46 -18.41
CA PHE A 11 -3.13 -9.99 -17.10
C PHE A 11 -3.15 -11.52 -17.14
N HIS A 12 -2.45 -12.16 -16.21
CA HIS A 12 -2.40 -13.62 -16.08
C HIS A 12 -2.55 -14.05 -14.63
N VAL A 13 -3.42 -15.04 -14.39
CA VAL A 13 -3.39 -15.85 -13.17
C VAL A 13 -2.44 -17.02 -13.44
N LEU A 14 -1.40 -17.15 -12.63
CA LEU A 14 -0.40 -18.20 -12.83
C LEU A 14 -0.97 -19.57 -12.44
N ASN A 15 -0.89 -20.53 -13.35
CA ASN A 15 -1.54 -21.83 -13.25
C ASN A 15 -1.26 -22.54 -11.90
N GLY A 16 -2.32 -23.00 -11.26
CA GLY A 16 -2.27 -23.74 -10.00
C GLY A 16 -1.89 -22.92 -8.78
N THR A 17 -1.87 -21.59 -8.90
CA THR A 17 -1.53 -20.67 -7.81
C THR A 17 -2.56 -19.56 -7.67
N ARG A 18 -2.45 -18.78 -6.60
CA ARG A 18 -3.17 -17.51 -6.44
C ARG A 18 -2.27 -16.31 -6.79
N MET A 19 -1.19 -16.54 -7.51
CA MET A 19 -0.31 -15.46 -7.99
C MET A 19 -0.86 -14.86 -9.27
N ILE A 20 -0.80 -13.55 -9.36
CA ILE A 20 -1.26 -12.76 -10.50
C ILE A 20 -0.09 -11.97 -11.04
N MET A 21 0.05 -11.98 -12.37
CA MET A 21 1.03 -11.20 -13.11
C MET A 21 0.30 -10.16 -13.96
N ALA A 22 0.70 -8.91 -13.86
CA ALA A 22 0.17 -7.83 -14.68
C ALA A 22 1.15 -6.65 -14.74
N LYS A 23 0.92 -5.73 -15.67
CA LYS A 23 1.68 -4.49 -15.74
C LYS A 23 1.12 -3.42 -14.81
N ALA A 24 2.00 -2.49 -14.42
CA ALA A 24 1.65 -1.32 -13.62
C ALA A 24 0.84 -1.68 -12.36
N LEU A 25 1.25 -2.78 -11.67
CA LEU A 25 0.71 -3.12 -10.36
C LEU A 25 1.02 -2.02 -9.34
N ASP A 26 2.13 -1.37 -9.55
CA ASP A 26 2.54 -0.09 -8.98
C ASP A 26 1.94 1.07 -9.81
N ASP A 27 0.94 1.86 -9.30
CA ASP A 27 0.16 1.40 -8.13
C ASP A 27 -1.32 1.22 -8.48
N ARG A 28 -1.61 0.36 -9.44
CA ARG A 28 -2.99 -0.04 -9.73
C ARG A 28 -3.58 -0.93 -8.64
N LEU A 29 -2.71 -1.63 -7.86
CA LEU A 29 -3.19 -2.42 -6.74
C LEU A 29 -3.76 -1.54 -5.64
N GLY A 30 -3.08 -0.46 -5.27
CA GLY A 30 -3.61 0.52 -4.33
C GLY A 30 -4.89 1.17 -4.84
N CYS A 31 -4.95 1.48 -6.15
CA CYS A 31 -6.18 2.00 -6.77
C CYS A 31 -7.35 1.02 -6.64
N CYS A 32 -7.16 -0.26 -6.90
CA CYS A 32 -8.18 -1.29 -6.69
C CYS A 32 -8.54 -1.41 -5.22
N LEU A 33 -7.53 -1.39 -4.34
CA LEU A 33 -7.70 -1.59 -2.91
C LEU A 33 -8.57 -0.50 -2.29
N PHE A 34 -8.32 0.79 -2.55
CA PHE A 34 -9.16 1.84 -1.98
C PHE A 34 -10.59 1.81 -2.52
N ILE A 35 -10.80 1.43 -3.78
CA ILE A 35 -12.14 1.23 -4.35
C ILE A 35 -12.88 0.12 -3.61
N ASP A 36 -12.21 -1.01 -3.37
CA ASP A 36 -12.83 -2.14 -2.68
C ASP A 36 -13.04 -1.87 -1.18
N ILE A 37 -12.16 -1.09 -0.53
CA ILE A 37 -12.36 -0.59 0.84
C ILE A 37 -13.64 0.25 0.92
N ILE A 38 -13.81 1.23 0.03
CA ILE A 38 -15.00 2.10 0.01
C ILE A 38 -16.27 1.26 -0.20
N LYS A 39 -16.24 0.30 -1.13
CA LYS A 39 -17.38 -0.62 -1.33
C LYS A 39 -17.69 -1.44 -0.08
N ALA A 40 -16.66 -1.99 0.57
CA ALA A 40 -16.83 -2.80 1.78
C ALA A 40 -17.38 -1.99 2.96
N LEU A 41 -17.07 -0.70 3.03
CA LEU A 41 -17.54 0.17 4.10
C LEU A 41 -18.98 0.71 3.91
N GLN A 42 -19.58 0.57 2.72
CA GLN A 42 -20.91 1.13 2.45
C GLN A 42 -21.98 0.72 3.45
N ASP A 43 -21.96 -0.54 3.89
CA ASP A 43 -22.95 -1.11 4.81
C ASP A 43 -22.37 -1.35 6.23
N ILE A 44 -21.17 -0.85 6.50
CA ILE A 44 -20.51 -0.99 7.79
C ILE A 44 -20.51 0.37 8.51
N PRO A 45 -21.16 0.51 9.68
CA PRO A 45 -21.05 1.74 10.46
C PRO A 45 -19.60 2.01 10.87
N HIS A 46 -19.14 3.22 10.63
CA HIS A 46 -17.82 3.71 11.04
C HIS A 46 -17.88 5.20 11.38
N PRO A 47 -17.03 5.70 12.31
CA PRO A 47 -17.12 7.09 12.79
C PRO A 47 -16.49 8.10 11.82
N ASN A 48 -15.70 7.65 10.83
CA ASN A 48 -14.84 8.50 10.00
C ASN A 48 -15.50 8.88 8.67
N THR A 49 -15.14 10.05 8.12
CA THR A 49 -15.33 10.34 6.70
C THR A 49 -14.13 9.80 5.94
N VAL A 50 -14.37 8.90 5.00
CA VAL A 50 -13.32 8.21 4.24
C VAL A 50 -13.22 8.77 2.83
N TYR A 51 -12.03 9.22 2.46
CA TYR A 51 -11.69 9.66 1.11
C TYR A 51 -10.76 8.64 0.45
N GLY A 52 -11.17 8.05 -0.66
CA GLY A 52 -10.27 7.27 -1.53
C GLY A 52 -9.70 8.19 -2.60
N VAL A 53 -8.39 8.31 -2.67
CA VAL A 53 -7.72 9.28 -3.54
C VAL A 53 -6.69 8.59 -4.40
N GLY A 54 -6.90 8.61 -5.72
CA GLY A 54 -5.89 8.25 -6.71
C GLY A 54 -5.10 9.50 -7.10
N THR A 55 -3.90 9.64 -6.59
CA THR A 55 -3.03 10.79 -6.85
C THR A 55 -2.38 10.70 -8.22
N VAL A 56 -1.99 11.83 -8.78
CA VAL A 56 -1.23 11.89 -10.03
C VAL A 56 0.23 12.20 -9.76
N GLN A 57 1.12 11.71 -10.61
CA GLN A 57 2.54 12.05 -10.59
C GLN A 57 3.24 11.67 -9.27
N GLU A 58 2.90 10.53 -8.70
CA GLU A 58 3.60 9.96 -7.55
C GLU A 58 5.05 9.68 -7.91
N GLU A 59 5.30 8.93 -8.98
CA GLU A 59 6.59 8.45 -9.50
C GLU A 59 7.60 9.55 -9.87
N VAL A 60 7.16 10.79 -9.94
CA VAL A 60 7.99 11.95 -10.31
C VAL A 60 8.05 13.01 -9.22
N GLY A 61 7.76 12.63 -7.98
CA GLY A 61 7.96 13.45 -6.79
C GLY A 61 6.72 13.73 -5.96
N LEU A 62 5.80 12.76 -5.80
CA LEU A 62 4.66 12.79 -4.86
C LEU A 62 3.75 14.01 -5.05
N ARG A 63 3.61 14.49 -6.30
CA ARG A 63 3.06 15.83 -6.57
C ARG A 63 1.56 15.92 -6.31
N GLY A 64 0.82 14.89 -6.74
CA GLY A 64 -0.63 14.82 -6.55
C GLY A 64 -1.03 14.73 -5.08
N ALA A 65 -0.25 14.01 -4.26
CA ALA A 65 -0.49 13.89 -2.84
C ALA A 65 -0.49 15.23 -2.11
N THR A 66 0.49 16.10 -2.45
CA THR A 66 0.56 17.46 -1.88
C THR A 66 -0.68 18.28 -2.20
N THR A 67 -1.15 18.23 -3.45
CA THR A 67 -2.33 19.01 -3.85
C THR A 67 -3.62 18.41 -3.29
N ALA A 68 -3.72 17.09 -3.23
CA ALA A 68 -4.86 16.39 -2.64
C ALA A 68 -5.01 16.71 -1.15
N ALA A 69 -3.90 16.73 -0.39
CA ALA A 69 -3.91 17.09 1.03
C ALA A 69 -4.47 18.50 1.27
N ASN A 70 -4.19 19.47 0.38
CA ASN A 70 -4.74 20.83 0.48
C ASN A 70 -6.24 20.92 0.21
N VAL A 71 -6.83 19.94 -0.46
CA VAL A 71 -8.26 19.91 -0.77
C VAL A 71 -9.04 19.16 0.30
N ILE A 72 -8.45 18.06 0.82
CA ILE A 72 -9.12 17.14 1.74
C ILE A 72 -8.91 17.55 3.19
N GLU A 73 -7.75 18.14 3.50
CA GLU A 73 -7.34 18.48 4.87
C GLU A 73 -7.45 17.27 5.82
N PRO A 74 -6.72 16.17 5.54
CA PRO A 74 -6.92 14.92 6.25
C PRO A 74 -6.40 14.96 7.69
N ASP A 75 -7.13 14.33 8.61
CA ASP A 75 -6.68 14.12 10.00
C ASP A 75 -5.74 12.92 10.11
N ILE A 76 -5.89 11.91 9.24
CA ILE A 76 -5.09 10.69 9.21
C ILE A 76 -4.89 10.27 7.75
N CYS A 77 -3.71 9.74 7.43
CA CYS A 77 -3.40 9.19 6.13
C CYS A 77 -3.01 7.70 6.23
N LEU A 78 -3.74 6.87 5.49
CA LEU A 78 -3.40 5.48 5.23
C LEU A 78 -2.99 5.37 3.76
N THR A 79 -1.70 5.45 3.48
CA THR A 79 -1.18 5.26 2.12
C THR A 79 -1.24 3.79 1.78
N VAL A 80 -1.88 3.45 0.66
CA VAL A 80 -1.88 2.10 0.10
C VAL A 80 -0.96 2.06 -1.10
N GLU A 81 -0.15 1.02 -1.19
CA GLU A 81 0.99 0.97 -2.11
C GLU A 81 1.35 -0.48 -2.44
N VAL A 82 2.28 -0.70 -3.34
CA VAL A 82 2.99 -1.97 -3.42
C VAL A 82 4.24 -1.96 -2.54
N ALA A 83 4.68 -3.11 -2.08
CA ALA A 83 5.93 -3.26 -1.33
C ALA A 83 6.88 -4.21 -2.07
N ILE A 84 8.16 -3.88 -2.12
CA ILE A 84 9.16 -4.70 -2.79
C ILE A 84 9.24 -6.07 -2.12
N ALA A 85 8.81 -7.12 -2.83
CA ALA A 85 9.04 -8.48 -2.40
C ALA A 85 10.47 -8.92 -2.78
N THR A 86 11.22 -9.38 -1.78
CA THR A 86 12.63 -9.78 -1.94
C THR A 86 12.81 -11.27 -2.13
N ASP A 87 11.74 -12.06 -2.13
CA ASP A 87 11.75 -13.49 -2.38
C ASP A 87 11.88 -13.85 -3.87
N VAL A 88 12.88 -13.27 -4.53
CA VAL A 88 13.15 -13.46 -5.95
C VAL A 88 14.36 -14.39 -6.17
N PRO A 89 14.45 -15.07 -7.34
CA PRO A 89 15.62 -15.90 -7.66
C PRO A 89 16.93 -15.11 -7.59
N GLY A 90 17.94 -15.70 -6.97
CA GLY A 90 19.29 -15.12 -6.87
C GLY A 90 19.56 -14.38 -5.56
N LEU A 91 18.58 -14.26 -4.68
CA LEU A 91 18.80 -13.82 -3.30
C LEU A 91 18.92 -15.02 -2.35
N GLU A 92 19.81 -14.92 -1.37
CA GLU A 92 19.91 -15.92 -0.31
C GLU A 92 18.69 -15.81 0.63
N LYS A 93 18.38 -16.90 1.31
CA LYS A 93 17.18 -16.99 2.15
C LYS A 93 17.20 -15.98 3.31
N GLU A 94 18.39 -15.66 3.80
CA GLU A 94 18.64 -14.72 4.87
C GLU A 94 18.38 -13.26 4.45
N ASP A 95 18.43 -12.97 3.16
CA ASP A 95 18.19 -11.62 2.60
C ASP A 95 16.71 -11.37 2.26
N VAL A 96 15.85 -12.38 2.44
CA VAL A 96 14.42 -12.26 2.18
C VAL A 96 13.73 -11.58 3.36
N GLU A 97 13.47 -10.29 3.22
CA GLU A 97 12.73 -9.48 4.20
C GLU A 97 11.22 -9.59 4.00
N VAL A 98 10.77 -9.49 2.74
CA VAL A 98 9.36 -9.51 2.33
C VAL A 98 9.12 -10.59 1.28
N LYS A 99 8.06 -11.37 1.44
CA LYS A 99 7.71 -12.46 0.52
C LYS A 99 6.24 -12.43 0.11
N LEU A 100 5.94 -12.96 -1.07
CA LEU A 100 4.57 -13.19 -1.52
C LEU A 100 3.87 -14.24 -0.64
N GLY A 101 2.59 -14.03 -0.37
CA GLY A 101 1.79 -14.91 0.49
C GLY A 101 2.09 -14.78 1.98
N GLY A 102 2.89 -13.79 2.37
CA GLY A 102 3.20 -13.49 3.78
C GLY A 102 2.28 -12.48 4.44
N GLY A 103 1.29 -11.97 3.72
CA GLY A 103 0.41 -10.89 4.14
C GLY A 103 0.90 -9.51 3.72
N PRO A 104 0.10 -8.46 3.90
CA PRO A 104 0.47 -7.09 3.60
C PRO A 104 1.70 -6.64 4.41
N VAL A 105 2.34 -5.58 3.97
CA VAL A 105 3.58 -5.04 4.54
C VAL A 105 3.29 -3.68 5.17
N LEU A 106 3.57 -3.54 6.44
CA LEU A 106 3.57 -2.24 7.12
C LEU A 106 4.98 -1.65 7.05
N THR A 107 5.15 -0.59 6.27
CA THR A 107 6.43 0.11 6.16
C THR A 107 6.69 0.93 7.42
N LEU A 108 7.79 0.63 8.10
CA LEU A 108 8.16 1.29 9.35
C LEU A 108 8.76 2.67 9.11
N ALA A 109 9.58 2.78 8.06
CA ALA A 109 10.16 4.03 7.59
C ALA A 109 10.54 3.91 6.12
N ASP A 110 10.47 5.02 5.40
CA ASP A 110 11.04 5.19 4.07
C ASP A 110 11.96 6.43 4.04
N ALA A 111 12.53 6.77 2.88
CA ALA A 111 13.42 7.94 2.78
C ALA A 111 12.70 9.28 3.01
N SER A 112 11.37 9.32 2.96
CA SER A 112 10.56 10.53 3.06
C SER A 112 9.84 10.69 4.40
N MET A 113 9.59 9.59 5.15
CA MET A 113 8.91 9.63 6.43
C MET A 113 9.23 8.44 7.35
N ILE A 114 8.99 8.64 8.64
CA ILE A 114 8.86 7.58 9.64
C ILE A 114 7.37 7.45 9.96
N GLY A 115 6.79 6.28 9.75
CA GLY A 115 5.38 6.03 9.99
C GLY A 115 4.96 6.36 11.42
N ASN A 116 3.80 6.98 11.61
CA ASN A 116 3.31 7.38 12.93
C ASN A 116 3.24 6.19 13.88
N ARG A 117 3.87 6.32 15.06
CA ARG A 117 4.03 5.21 16.00
C ARG A 117 2.70 4.68 16.52
N ASN A 118 1.79 5.56 16.90
CA ASN A 118 0.51 5.16 17.49
C ASN A 118 -0.37 4.46 16.45
N LEU A 119 -0.43 5.01 15.25
CA LEU A 119 -1.18 4.44 14.13
C LEU A 119 -0.60 3.08 13.71
N ARG A 120 0.74 2.93 13.68
CA ARG A 120 1.38 1.62 13.45
C ARG A 120 1.00 0.60 14.50
N SER A 121 1.07 0.98 15.80
CA SER A 121 0.68 0.08 16.88
C SER A 121 -0.77 -0.36 16.77
N PHE A 122 -1.68 0.56 16.45
CA PHE A 122 -3.08 0.27 16.24
C PHE A 122 -3.31 -0.73 15.10
N ILE A 123 -2.63 -0.56 13.95
CA ILE A 123 -2.69 -1.50 12.82
C ILE A 123 -2.16 -2.88 13.21
N ILE A 124 -1.04 -2.94 13.94
CA ILE A 124 -0.45 -4.21 14.39
C ILE A 124 -1.41 -4.96 15.34
N GLU A 125 -2.04 -4.25 16.27
CA GLU A 125 -3.00 -4.83 17.19
C GLU A 125 -4.26 -5.31 16.45
N THR A 126 -4.75 -4.53 15.49
CA THR A 126 -5.88 -4.92 14.64
C THR A 126 -5.54 -6.16 13.82
N ALA A 127 -4.36 -6.24 13.20
CA ALA A 127 -3.92 -7.42 12.46
C ALA A 127 -3.89 -8.68 13.35
N LYS A 128 -3.38 -8.55 14.60
CA LYS A 128 -3.39 -9.65 15.58
C LYS A 128 -4.81 -10.08 15.96
N LYS A 129 -5.69 -9.13 16.26
CA LYS A 129 -7.09 -9.35 16.60
C LYS A 129 -7.83 -10.12 15.50
N GLU A 130 -7.59 -9.74 14.26
CA GLU A 130 -8.23 -10.32 13.07
C GLU A 130 -7.51 -11.58 12.53
N ASN A 131 -6.39 -12.00 13.16
CA ASN A 131 -5.53 -13.08 12.70
C ASN A 131 -5.04 -12.90 11.26
N ILE A 132 -4.70 -11.67 10.88
CA ILE A 132 -4.15 -11.33 9.58
C ILE A 132 -2.61 -11.35 9.67
N PRO A 133 -1.93 -12.12 8.81
CA PRO A 133 -0.48 -12.07 8.73
C PRO A 133 -0.03 -10.66 8.32
N LEU A 134 1.03 -10.16 8.93
CA LEU A 134 1.57 -8.83 8.65
C LEU A 134 3.09 -8.90 8.59
N GLN A 135 3.65 -8.37 7.53
CA GLN A 135 5.08 -8.23 7.33
C GLN A 135 5.52 -6.79 7.61
N PHE A 136 6.82 -6.58 7.78
CA PHE A 136 7.40 -5.27 8.03
C PHE A 136 8.60 -5.04 7.12
N ASN A 137 8.83 -3.81 6.71
CA ASN A 137 10.04 -3.41 6.01
C ASN A 137 10.48 -1.99 6.37
N THR A 138 11.68 -1.65 5.90
CA THR A 138 12.19 -0.28 5.80
C THR A 138 12.69 -0.04 4.38
N MET A 139 12.34 1.10 3.79
CA MET A 139 12.67 1.42 2.39
C MET A 139 13.48 2.72 2.32
N MET A 140 14.78 2.65 2.58
CA MET A 140 15.61 3.85 2.66
C MET A 140 15.96 4.48 1.30
N GLY A 141 15.65 3.82 0.20
CA GLY A 141 15.97 4.29 -1.17
C GLY A 141 14.79 4.89 -1.95
N GLY A 142 13.61 5.04 -1.33
CA GLY A 142 12.41 5.55 -1.99
C GLY A 142 11.47 6.25 -1.02
N GLY A 143 10.40 6.83 -1.54
CA GLY A 143 9.34 7.45 -0.74
C GLY A 143 7.98 7.10 -1.31
N THR A 144 6.93 7.47 -0.61
CA THR A 144 5.54 7.27 -0.99
C THR A 144 4.73 8.54 -0.76
N ASP A 145 3.50 8.59 -1.23
CA ASP A 145 2.60 9.72 -1.02
C ASP A 145 2.42 10.09 0.46
N GLY A 146 2.56 9.13 1.37
CA GLY A 146 2.59 9.39 2.81
C GLY A 146 3.67 10.40 3.21
N GLY A 147 4.82 10.38 2.51
CA GLY A 147 5.92 11.32 2.70
C GLY A 147 5.60 12.77 2.33
N ALA A 148 4.63 13.00 1.47
CA ALA A 148 4.11 14.34 1.19
C ALA A 148 3.00 14.72 2.19
N ILE A 149 2.05 13.82 2.43
CA ILE A 149 0.85 14.11 3.23
C ILE A 149 1.18 14.33 4.71
N HIS A 150 2.12 13.56 5.30
CA HIS A 150 2.45 13.71 6.72
C HIS A 150 2.99 15.09 7.10
N LYS A 151 3.43 15.91 6.12
CA LYS A 151 3.92 17.30 6.31
C LYS A 151 2.83 18.34 6.13
N PHE A 152 1.60 17.94 5.80
CA PHE A 152 0.53 18.88 5.56
C PHE A 152 0.08 19.56 6.87
N GLY A 153 -0.14 20.88 6.80
CA GLY A 153 -0.59 21.68 7.94
C GLY A 153 0.32 21.54 9.17
N PRO A 154 -0.25 21.22 10.35
CA PRO A 154 0.54 20.98 11.57
C PRO A 154 1.19 19.59 11.61
N GLY A 155 1.01 18.79 10.56
CA GLY A 155 1.43 17.40 10.46
C GLY A 155 0.25 16.43 10.57
N VAL A 156 0.24 15.43 9.69
CA VAL A 156 -0.80 14.39 9.61
C VAL A 156 -0.21 13.04 10.02
N PRO A 157 -0.76 12.33 11.00
CA PRO A 157 -0.40 10.95 11.28
C PRO A 157 -0.55 10.10 10.01
N ALA A 158 0.54 9.53 9.52
CA ALA A 158 0.56 8.76 8.30
C ALA A 158 1.29 7.43 8.46
N VAL A 159 0.85 6.43 7.73
CA VAL A 159 1.49 5.12 7.57
C VAL A 159 1.36 4.64 6.13
N VAL A 160 2.20 3.69 5.75
CA VAL A 160 2.15 3.01 4.45
C VAL A 160 1.88 1.52 4.68
N LEU A 161 0.87 1.00 4.01
CA LEU A 161 0.57 -0.43 3.93
C LEU A 161 0.69 -0.87 2.48
N GLY A 162 1.66 -1.74 2.20
CA GLY A 162 1.97 -2.23 0.87
C GLY A 162 1.49 -3.65 0.62
N ILE A 163 1.19 -3.97 -0.64
CA ILE A 163 0.96 -5.33 -1.11
C ILE A 163 2.28 -5.87 -1.65
N PRO A 164 2.85 -6.97 -1.08
CA PRO A 164 4.07 -7.55 -1.59
C PRO A 164 4.00 -7.79 -3.10
N THR A 165 4.92 -7.23 -3.85
CA THR A 165 4.95 -7.33 -5.30
C THR A 165 6.39 -7.51 -5.77
N ARG A 166 6.64 -8.56 -6.58
CA ARG A 166 7.91 -8.77 -7.24
C ARG A 166 7.99 -7.93 -8.51
N TYR A 167 9.20 -7.49 -8.85
CA TYR A 167 9.51 -6.82 -10.12
C TYR A 167 8.76 -5.50 -10.34
N ILE A 168 8.53 -4.73 -9.29
CA ILE A 168 8.00 -3.36 -9.42
C ILE A 168 8.97 -2.51 -10.27
N HIS A 169 8.48 -1.41 -10.87
CA HIS A 169 9.23 -0.57 -11.82
C HIS A 169 9.73 -1.32 -13.05
N SER A 170 9.10 -2.46 -13.37
CA SER A 170 9.37 -3.27 -14.54
C SER A 170 8.13 -3.32 -15.43
N HIS A 171 8.23 -3.95 -16.60
CA HIS A 171 7.09 -4.05 -17.52
C HIS A 171 6.00 -5.01 -17.05
N TYR A 172 6.22 -5.78 -16.00
CA TYR A 172 5.19 -6.50 -15.24
C TYR A 172 5.65 -6.75 -13.81
N GLY A 173 4.68 -6.85 -12.90
CA GLY A 173 4.88 -7.31 -11.53
C GLY A 173 4.14 -8.62 -11.26
N VAL A 174 4.44 -9.24 -10.13
CA VAL A 174 3.76 -10.44 -9.64
C VAL A 174 3.41 -10.25 -8.18
N PHE A 175 2.16 -10.49 -7.81
CA PHE A 175 1.69 -10.46 -6.41
C PHE A 175 0.88 -11.70 -6.08
N HIS A 176 0.66 -11.96 -4.80
CA HIS A 176 -0.22 -13.03 -4.32
C HIS A 176 -1.58 -12.46 -3.93
N TYR A 177 -2.66 -13.02 -4.45
CA TYR A 177 -4.01 -12.48 -4.24
C TYR A 177 -4.45 -12.50 -2.77
N ASP A 178 -3.97 -13.48 -1.97
CA ASP A 178 -4.25 -13.51 -0.52
C ASP A 178 -3.65 -12.29 0.22
N ASP A 179 -2.53 -11.74 -0.24
CA ASP A 179 -1.94 -10.54 0.36
C ASP A 179 -2.84 -9.33 0.13
N TYR A 180 -3.46 -9.23 -1.05
CA TYR A 180 -4.47 -8.22 -1.37
C TYR A 180 -5.72 -8.37 -0.50
N GLU A 181 -6.28 -9.58 -0.39
CA GLU A 181 -7.47 -9.83 0.43
C GLU A 181 -7.19 -9.54 1.92
N ASN A 182 -6.01 -9.88 2.40
CA ASN A 182 -5.58 -9.58 3.76
C ASN A 182 -5.39 -8.06 3.99
N ALA A 183 -4.85 -7.34 3.00
CA ALA A 183 -4.74 -5.88 3.05
C ALA A 183 -6.12 -5.21 3.11
N LEU A 184 -7.05 -5.65 2.26
CA LEU A 184 -8.44 -5.19 2.25
C LEU A 184 -9.11 -5.42 3.62
N LYS A 185 -9.04 -6.64 4.12
CA LYS A 185 -9.63 -7.00 5.42
C LYS A 185 -9.04 -6.17 6.55
N LEU A 186 -7.72 -6.01 6.57
CA LEU A 186 -7.03 -5.24 7.60
C LEU A 186 -7.45 -3.78 7.58
N LEU A 187 -7.43 -3.12 6.42
CA LEU A 187 -7.75 -1.70 6.30
C LEU A 187 -9.23 -1.41 6.59
N VAL A 188 -10.14 -2.28 6.18
CA VAL A 188 -11.57 -2.16 6.56
C VAL A 188 -11.73 -2.24 8.07
N SER A 189 -11.07 -3.19 8.74
CA SER A 189 -11.11 -3.32 10.20
C SER A 189 -10.46 -2.13 10.91
N VAL A 190 -9.35 -1.62 10.38
CA VAL A 190 -8.68 -0.42 10.90
C VAL A 190 -9.61 0.80 10.81
N ILE A 191 -10.20 1.08 9.65
CA ILE A 191 -11.04 2.26 9.42
C ILE A 191 -12.32 2.19 10.29
N LYS A 192 -12.90 1.00 10.42
CA LYS A 192 -14.08 0.78 11.24
C LYS A 192 -13.84 1.09 12.73
N ASP A 193 -12.69 0.67 13.26
CA ASP A 193 -12.36 0.77 14.68
C ASP A 193 -11.52 2.02 15.01
N LEU A 194 -11.09 2.79 13.99
CA LEU A 194 -10.31 4.01 14.14
C LEU A 194 -11.22 5.14 14.62
N ASP A 195 -11.02 5.57 15.85
CA ASP A 195 -11.67 6.76 16.42
C ASP A 195 -10.64 7.89 16.50
N ALA A 196 -10.96 9.02 15.93
CA ALA A 196 -10.12 10.23 15.93
C ALA A 196 -10.35 11.12 17.17
N GLY A 197 -11.08 10.59 18.19
CA GLY A 197 -11.41 11.27 19.43
C GLY A 197 -10.25 11.48 20.40
#